data_a417a3e62a80eaa5aae7e2673d023733
#
_entry.id   a417a3e62a80eaa5aae7e2673d023733
#
_cell.length_a   1.000
_cell.length_b   1.000
_cell.length_c   1.000
_cell.angle_alpha   90.00
_cell.angle_beta   90.00
_cell.angle_gamma   90.00
#
_symmetry.space_group_name_H-M   'P 1'
#
loop_
_entity.id
_entity.type
_entity.pdbx_description
1 polymer ?
#
loop_
_entity_poly.entity_id
_entity_poly.type
_entity_poly.pdbx_seq_one_letter_code
_entity_poly.pdbx_strand_id
1 'polypeptide(L)'
;MNNWIFLSKEGKDEYVNMFAIGSGGRVINTDDFDYRDSDDPIILRGIVKNDLQHSEMIKRPDDRFRKLAIPLHDWKKGGRKILIAKPDEKPMKFYGLELDEWLQETIDTIKKYTDRPIEVRERVKSRVERTINSTLKEALDDDVHCLVTFNSNSATEAVMYGYPSFTLSPTHAASPVTSQDLSKIETPFYPDKDLVYAWACHLAYGQFHINELKDGSAWRILNE
;
A
#
# COMPACT_ATOMS: atom_id res chain seq x y z
N MET A 1 -16.75 0.77 2.70
CA MET A 1 -17.53 1.59 1.76
C MET A 1 -16.53 2.21 0.80
N ASN A 2 -16.63 1.88 -0.48
CA ASN A 2 -15.88 2.58 -1.51
C ASN A 2 -16.42 4.01 -1.56
N ASN A 3 -15.59 4.98 -1.29
CA ASN A 3 -15.97 6.37 -1.47
C ASN A 3 -15.81 6.69 -2.97
N TRP A 4 -16.89 6.91 -3.66
CA TRP A 4 -16.92 7.30 -5.06
C TRP A 4 -16.91 8.82 -5.15
N ILE A 5 -16.04 9.36 -6.00
CA ILE A 5 -16.02 10.78 -6.33
C ILE A 5 -16.41 10.90 -7.80
N PHE A 6 -17.46 11.67 -8.07
CA PHE A 6 -17.82 12.07 -9.41
C PHE A 6 -16.99 13.29 -9.79
N LEU A 7 -16.11 13.15 -10.77
CA LEU A 7 -15.24 14.24 -11.23
C LEU A 7 -15.69 14.86 -12.55
N SER A 8 -16.74 14.34 -13.21
CA SER A 8 -17.26 14.94 -14.42
C SER A 8 -18.48 15.83 -14.15
N LYS A 9 -18.63 16.91 -14.90
CA LYS A 9 -19.84 17.77 -14.85
C LYS A 9 -21.09 17.01 -15.32
N GLU A 10 -20.91 16.01 -16.14
CA GLU A 10 -21.98 15.20 -16.71
C GLU A 10 -22.32 13.97 -15.84
N GLY A 11 -21.49 13.66 -14.90
CA GLY A 11 -21.72 12.99 -13.61
C GLY A 11 -22.38 11.64 -13.56
N LYS A 12 -22.74 11.01 -14.68
CA LYS A 12 -23.56 9.82 -14.62
C LYS A 12 -22.82 8.52 -14.94
N ASP A 13 -21.79 8.57 -15.78
CA ASP A 13 -21.20 7.36 -16.34
C ASP A 13 -19.69 7.22 -16.06
N GLU A 14 -19.02 8.27 -15.60
CA GLU A 14 -17.62 8.21 -15.22
C GLU A 14 -17.43 8.55 -13.73
N TYR A 15 -17.10 7.58 -12.95
CA TYR A 15 -16.73 7.75 -11.55
C TYR A 15 -15.31 7.26 -11.34
N VAL A 16 -14.64 7.92 -10.43
CA VAL A 16 -13.31 7.53 -10.02
C VAL A 16 -13.43 6.82 -8.68
N ASN A 17 -12.97 5.61 -8.63
CA ASN A 17 -12.89 4.89 -7.39
C ASN A 17 -11.81 5.55 -6.52
N MET A 18 -12.23 6.21 -5.45
CA MET A 18 -11.32 6.60 -4.40
C MET A 18 -10.95 5.34 -3.64
N PHE A 19 -9.92 4.68 -4.12
CA PHE A 19 -9.43 3.47 -3.52
C PHE A 19 -8.84 3.82 -2.17
N ALA A 20 -9.58 3.47 -1.18
CA ALA A 20 -8.99 3.22 0.11
C ALA A 20 -8.16 1.92 0.01
N ILE A 21 -7.01 1.99 -0.60
CA ILE A 21 -5.99 0.99 -0.34
C ILE A 21 -5.50 1.30 1.06
N GLY A 22 -5.97 0.49 1.99
CA GLY A 22 -5.89 0.83 3.40
C GLY A 22 -6.88 1.93 3.80
N SER A 23 -7.09 2.10 5.05
CA SER A 23 -8.16 2.88 5.68
C SER A 23 -8.10 4.40 5.48
N GLY A 24 -7.25 4.91 4.68
CA GLY A 24 -7.09 6.36 4.51
C GLY A 24 -7.13 6.87 3.10
N GLY A 25 -7.26 6.01 2.09
CA GLY A 25 -7.12 6.43 0.70
C GLY A 25 -5.74 7.00 0.36
N ARG A 26 -4.73 6.68 1.17
CA ARG A 26 -3.34 7.00 0.90
C ARG A 26 -2.66 5.72 0.47
N VAL A 27 -1.96 5.76 -0.64
CA VAL A 27 -1.06 4.67 -1.04
C VAL A 27 0.33 4.90 -0.47
N ILE A 28 0.69 6.17 -0.29
CA ILE A 28 1.95 6.60 0.27
C ILE A 28 1.66 7.29 1.61
N ASN A 29 2.26 6.80 2.67
CA ASN A 29 2.17 7.46 3.96
C ASN A 29 3.09 8.69 3.96
N THR A 30 2.50 9.87 4.11
CA THR A 30 3.25 11.12 4.20
C THR A 30 3.57 11.52 5.64
N ASP A 31 3.09 10.73 6.63
CA ASP A 31 3.31 11.06 8.05
C ASP A 31 4.78 10.89 8.48
N ASP A 32 5.56 10.08 7.73
CA ASP A 32 6.99 9.84 7.97
C ASP A 32 7.91 10.82 7.22
N PHE A 33 7.35 11.65 6.33
CA PHE A 33 8.09 12.66 5.61
C PHE A 33 7.87 14.03 6.26
N ASP A 34 8.95 14.75 6.46
CA ASP A 34 8.97 16.04 7.16
C ASP A 34 8.39 17.18 6.32
N TYR A 35 7.15 16.97 5.85
CA TYR A 35 6.34 18.01 5.20
C TYR A 35 5.68 18.97 6.19
N ARG A 36 6.16 18.98 7.44
CA ARG A 36 5.55 19.75 8.53
C ARG A 36 5.80 21.25 8.44
N ASP A 37 6.68 21.68 7.54
CA ASP A 37 7.01 23.10 7.36
C ASP A 37 6.12 23.83 6.36
N SER A 38 5.13 23.16 5.75
CA SER A 38 4.11 23.84 4.97
C SER A 38 2.83 23.98 5.81
N ASP A 39 2.30 25.19 5.90
CA ASP A 39 1.03 25.49 6.57
C ASP A 39 -0.18 24.71 5.99
N ASP A 40 0.03 23.94 4.92
CA ASP A 40 -0.97 23.10 4.28
C ASP A 40 -0.57 21.61 4.41
N PRO A 41 -1.30 20.81 5.20
CA PRO A 41 -1.03 19.38 5.26
C PRO A 41 -1.27 18.77 3.88
N ILE A 42 -0.23 18.14 3.31
CA ILE A 42 -0.37 17.41 2.05
C ILE A 42 -1.25 16.19 2.31
N ILE A 43 -2.50 16.29 1.93
CA ILE A 43 -3.43 15.18 1.96
C ILE A 43 -3.49 14.59 0.56
N LEU A 44 -2.83 13.45 0.37
CA LEU A 44 -2.93 12.68 -0.86
C LEU A 44 -4.14 11.75 -0.80
N ARG A 45 -4.80 11.60 -1.93
CA ARG A 45 -5.88 10.63 -2.12
C ARG A 45 -5.49 9.68 -3.25
N GLY A 46 -5.56 8.39 -2.98
CA GLY A 46 -5.40 7.37 -4.00
C GLY A 46 -6.67 7.27 -4.83
N ILE A 47 -6.57 7.51 -6.14
CA ILE A 47 -7.69 7.50 -7.06
C ILE A 47 -7.28 6.75 -8.32
N VAL A 48 -8.16 5.88 -8.79
CA VAL A 48 -8.02 5.19 -10.08
C VAL A 48 -9.27 5.39 -10.92
N LYS A 49 -9.10 5.42 -12.23
CA LYS A 49 -10.23 5.42 -13.16
C LYS A 49 -10.85 4.01 -13.21
N ASN A 50 -12.14 3.93 -13.51
CA ASN A 50 -13.00 2.74 -13.44
C ASN A 50 -12.32 1.39 -13.70
N ASP A 51 -11.68 1.24 -14.85
CA ASP A 51 -11.12 -0.03 -15.31
C ASP A 51 -9.64 -0.18 -14.94
N LEU A 52 -8.99 0.91 -14.53
CA LEU A 52 -7.59 0.90 -14.13
C LEU A 52 -7.48 0.71 -12.62
N GLN A 53 -6.89 -0.39 -12.22
CA GLN A 53 -6.54 -0.65 -10.82
C GLN A 53 -5.07 -0.29 -10.57
N HIS A 54 -4.71 0.06 -9.35
CA HIS A 54 -3.29 0.27 -9.00
C HIS A 54 -2.44 -0.99 -9.19
N SER A 55 -3.05 -2.16 -9.14
CA SER A 55 -2.41 -3.45 -9.44
C SER A 55 -2.07 -3.62 -10.93
N GLU A 56 -2.70 -2.86 -11.81
CA GLU A 56 -2.43 -2.87 -13.25
C GLU A 56 -1.45 -1.73 -13.58
N MET A 57 -0.17 -2.06 -13.53
CA MET A 57 0.88 -1.07 -13.72
C MET A 57 0.96 -0.60 -15.17
N ILE A 58 0.91 0.71 -15.37
CA ILE A 58 1.20 1.36 -16.66
C ILE A 58 2.43 2.26 -16.53
N LYS A 59 3.16 2.41 -17.62
CA LYS A 59 4.33 3.29 -17.66
C LYS A 59 3.90 4.75 -17.52
N ARG A 60 4.46 5.43 -16.52
CA ARG A 60 4.22 6.86 -16.25
C ARG A 60 5.55 7.62 -16.18
N PRO A 61 5.57 8.93 -16.51
CA PRO A 61 6.70 9.81 -16.22
C PRO A 61 7.01 9.83 -14.72
N ASP A 62 8.21 10.24 -14.37
CA ASP A 62 8.68 10.27 -12.98
C ASP A 62 8.48 11.61 -12.26
N ASP A 63 7.99 12.62 -12.96
CA ASP A 63 7.84 14.00 -12.48
C ASP A 63 7.00 14.09 -11.20
N ARG A 64 5.90 13.33 -11.10
CA ARG A 64 5.04 13.30 -9.91
C ARG A 64 5.75 12.58 -8.76
N PHE A 65 6.40 11.46 -9.02
CA PHE A 65 7.10 10.71 -7.98
C PHE A 65 8.28 11.52 -7.42
N ARG A 66 9.05 12.20 -8.28
CA ARG A 66 10.15 13.08 -7.84
C ARG A 66 9.67 14.22 -6.94
N LYS A 67 8.48 14.79 -7.21
CA LYS A 67 7.90 15.83 -6.35
C LYS A 67 7.53 15.32 -4.95
N LEU A 68 7.22 14.03 -4.82
CA LEU A 68 6.91 13.42 -3.52
C LEU A 68 8.18 13.20 -2.68
N ALA A 69 9.36 13.22 -3.30
CA ALA A 69 10.66 13.04 -2.66
C ALA A 69 10.78 11.79 -1.75
N ILE A 70 10.03 10.73 -2.07
CA ILE A 70 9.98 9.50 -1.29
C ILE A 70 11.19 8.65 -1.64
N PRO A 71 12.02 8.25 -0.65
CA PRO A 71 13.15 7.37 -0.92
C PRO A 71 12.69 5.95 -1.20
N LEU A 72 13.36 5.29 -2.16
CA LEU A 72 13.29 3.85 -2.37
C LEU A 72 14.59 3.24 -1.85
N HIS A 73 14.46 2.32 -0.91
CA HIS A 73 15.61 1.69 -0.27
C HIS A 73 16.02 0.40 -1.00
N ASP A 74 17.29 0.01 -0.83
CA ASP A 74 17.78 -1.28 -1.29
C ASP A 74 17.13 -2.42 -0.49
N TRP A 75 16.98 -3.57 -1.14
CA TRP A 75 16.38 -4.74 -0.51
C TRP A 75 17.17 -5.21 0.70
N LYS A 76 16.50 -5.33 1.82
CA LYS A 76 17.00 -5.95 3.03
C LYS A 76 16.75 -7.46 2.97
N LYS A 77 17.76 -8.25 3.29
CA LYS A 77 17.74 -9.69 3.24
C LYS A 77 18.20 -10.27 4.58
N GLY A 78 17.74 -11.48 4.88
CA GLY A 78 18.28 -12.25 6.02
C GLY A 78 17.55 -12.08 7.35
N GLY A 79 16.44 -11.36 7.41
CA GLY A 79 15.59 -11.31 8.61
C GLY A 79 15.05 -12.68 8.99
N ARG A 80 14.70 -12.88 10.27
CA ARG A 80 14.27 -14.18 10.80
C ARG A 80 12.77 -14.34 10.92
N LYS A 81 12.02 -13.27 11.17
CA LYS A 81 10.57 -13.34 11.42
C LYS A 81 9.72 -12.89 10.25
N ILE A 82 8.52 -13.41 10.18
CA ILE A 82 7.49 -13.00 9.25
C ILE A 82 6.55 -12.04 9.98
N LEU A 83 6.35 -10.85 9.41
CA LEU A 83 5.45 -9.85 9.95
C LEU A 83 4.12 -9.89 9.19
N ILE A 84 3.03 -10.28 9.85
CA ILE A 84 1.69 -10.18 9.28
C ILE A 84 1.09 -8.84 9.67
N ALA A 85 0.90 -7.95 8.71
CA ALA A 85 0.15 -6.71 8.92
C ALA A 85 -1.35 -7.01 8.80
N LYS A 86 -2.02 -7.13 9.95
CA LYS A 86 -3.46 -7.44 10.03
C LYS A 86 -4.26 -6.36 9.30
N PRO A 87 -5.10 -6.72 8.31
CA PRO A 87 -5.95 -5.76 7.62
C PRO A 87 -7.08 -5.25 8.52
N ASP A 88 -7.71 -4.16 8.09
CA ASP A 88 -8.93 -3.69 8.76
C ASP A 88 -10.12 -4.60 8.37
N GLU A 89 -11.06 -4.77 9.30
CA GLU A 89 -12.25 -5.61 9.12
C GLU A 89 -13.15 -5.16 7.93
N LYS A 90 -13.27 -3.83 7.72
CA LYS A 90 -14.14 -3.29 6.66
C LYS A 90 -13.74 -3.74 5.24
N PRO A 91 -12.46 -3.65 4.82
CA PRO A 91 -12.04 -4.21 3.55
C PRO A 91 -12.27 -5.72 3.44
N MET A 92 -12.05 -6.47 4.51
CA MET A 92 -12.25 -7.93 4.51
C MET A 92 -13.72 -8.28 4.21
N LYS A 93 -14.65 -7.63 4.88
CA LYS A 93 -16.11 -7.78 4.63
C LYS A 93 -16.52 -7.43 3.19
N PHE A 94 -15.83 -6.46 2.56
CA PHE A 94 -16.07 -6.14 1.15
C PHE A 94 -15.75 -7.33 0.23
N TYR A 95 -14.72 -8.11 0.57
CA TYR A 95 -14.33 -9.32 -0.16
C TYR A 95 -15.08 -10.57 0.31
N GLY A 96 -16.02 -10.45 1.24
CA GLY A 96 -16.75 -11.59 1.81
C GLY A 96 -15.90 -12.48 2.71
N LEU A 97 -14.83 -11.92 3.30
CA LEU A 97 -13.90 -12.65 4.16
C LEU A 97 -14.09 -12.22 5.63
N GLU A 98 -14.04 -13.21 6.52
CA GLU A 98 -13.98 -12.96 7.95
C GLU A 98 -12.49 -12.81 8.38
N LEU A 99 -12.21 -11.75 9.13
CA LEU A 99 -10.84 -11.34 9.44
C LEU A 99 -10.04 -12.39 10.23
N ASP A 100 -10.67 -12.96 11.26
CA ASP A 100 -9.96 -13.92 12.13
C ASP A 100 -9.78 -15.28 11.43
N GLU A 101 -10.72 -15.69 10.59
CA GLU A 101 -10.59 -16.90 9.75
C GLU A 101 -9.45 -16.72 8.74
N TRP A 102 -9.44 -15.60 8.02
CA TRP A 102 -8.38 -15.27 7.08
C TRP A 102 -7.00 -15.26 7.76
N LEU A 103 -6.90 -14.66 8.95
CA LEU A 103 -5.64 -14.59 9.69
C LEU A 103 -5.15 -15.99 10.06
N GLN A 104 -6.04 -16.83 10.58
CA GLN A 104 -5.70 -18.20 10.96
C GLN A 104 -5.27 -19.04 9.76
N GLU A 105 -6.03 -19.00 8.66
CA GLU A 105 -5.70 -19.68 7.41
C GLU A 105 -4.36 -19.23 6.82
N THR A 106 -4.07 -17.93 6.90
CA THR A 106 -2.79 -17.37 6.47
C THR A 106 -1.64 -17.88 7.31
N ILE A 107 -1.77 -17.88 8.64
CA ILE A 107 -0.76 -18.42 9.56
C ILE A 107 -0.53 -19.92 9.29
N ASP A 108 -1.60 -20.68 9.16
CA ASP A 108 -1.52 -22.14 8.93
C ASP A 108 -0.90 -22.45 7.56
N THR A 109 -1.17 -21.60 6.56
CA THR A 109 -0.54 -21.73 5.24
C THR A 109 0.95 -21.41 5.29
N ILE A 110 1.35 -20.34 5.96
CA ILE A 110 2.76 -19.96 6.12
C ILE A 110 3.53 -21.09 6.82
N LYS A 111 2.99 -21.66 7.89
CA LYS A 111 3.60 -22.76 8.66
C LYS A 111 3.84 -24.04 7.87
N LYS A 112 3.20 -24.22 6.72
CA LYS A 112 3.48 -25.35 5.81
C LYS A 112 4.82 -25.22 5.09
N TYR A 113 5.35 -23.99 4.99
CA TYR A 113 6.51 -23.67 4.16
C TYR A 113 7.70 -23.11 4.94
N THR A 114 7.51 -22.77 6.22
CA THR A 114 8.59 -22.21 7.05
C THR A 114 8.35 -22.43 8.55
N ASP A 115 9.45 -22.57 9.29
CA ASP A 115 9.47 -22.58 10.76
C ASP A 115 9.79 -21.19 11.36
N ARG A 116 9.84 -20.15 10.57
CA ARG A 116 10.13 -18.79 11.04
C ARG A 116 9.08 -18.31 12.03
N PRO A 117 9.47 -17.58 13.07
CA PRO A 117 8.52 -16.92 13.96
C PRO A 117 7.59 -15.99 13.18
N ILE A 118 6.31 -16.04 13.51
CA ILE A 118 5.28 -15.18 12.94
C ILE A 118 4.87 -14.17 13.99
N GLU A 119 4.96 -12.90 13.65
CA GLU A 119 4.45 -11.79 14.46
C GLU A 119 3.25 -11.18 13.75
N VAL A 120 2.14 -11.00 14.47
CA VAL A 120 0.95 -10.32 13.97
C VAL A 120 0.93 -8.90 14.50
N ARG A 121 0.99 -7.93 13.58
CA ARG A 121 0.93 -6.52 13.90
C ARG A 121 -0.46 -5.98 13.62
N GLU A 122 -1.10 -5.47 14.65
CA GLU A 122 -2.35 -4.75 14.52
C GLU A 122 -2.12 -3.28 14.13
N ARG A 123 -3.09 -2.72 13.43
CA ARG A 123 -3.06 -1.31 13.11
C ARG A 123 -3.27 -0.46 14.36
N VAL A 124 -2.41 0.52 14.55
CA VAL A 124 -2.57 1.52 15.59
C VAL A 124 -3.71 2.46 15.23
N LYS A 125 -4.80 2.43 15.99
CA LYS A 125 -6.05 3.17 15.66
C LYS A 125 -6.05 4.61 16.17
N SER A 126 -5.30 4.92 17.22
CA SER A 126 -5.31 6.25 17.82
C SER A 126 -3.95 6.95 17.75
N ARG A 127 -3.98 8.31 17.82
CA ARG A 127 -2.75 9.11 17.87
C ARG A 127 -1.96 8.87 19.16
N VAL A 128 -2.64 8.57 20.26
CA VAL A 128 -2.03 8.25 21.55
C VAL A 128 -1.34 6.88 21.50
N GLU A 129 -1.98 5.88 20.89
CA GLU A 129 -1.39 4.56 20.69
C GLU A 129 -0.16 4.60 19.78
N ARG A 130 -0.12 5.50 18.78
CA ARG A 130 1.06 5.70 17.92
C ARG A 130 2.27 6.20 18.67
N THR A 131 2.08 6.86 19.80
CA THR A 131 3.18 7.33 20.65
C THR A 131 3.74 6.21 21.52
N ILE A 132 2.98 5.14 21.74
CA ILE A 132 3.33 4.02 22.63
C ILE A 132 3.80 2.82 21.81
N ASN A 133 3.23 2.60 20.63
CA ASN A 133 3.55 1.46 19.77
C ASN A 133 4.58 1.84 18.70
N SER A 134 5.39 0.87 18.29
CA SER A 134 6.39 1.06 17.24
C SER A 134 5.74 1.48 15.92
N THR A 135 6.42 2.33 15.17
CA THR A 135 6.08 2.63 13.78
C THR A 135 6.17 1.35 12.91
N LEU A 136 5.61 1.37 11.71
CA LEU A 136 5.80 0.25 10.78
C LEU A 136 7.29 0.03 10.48
N LYS A 137 8.04 1.13 10.31
CA LYS A 137 9.47 1.06 10.01
C LYS A 137 10.25 0.38 11.14
N GLU A 138 10.00 0.74 12.39
CA GLU A 138 10.63 0.09 13.55
C GLU A 138 10.28 -1.39 13.62
N ALA A 139 9.01 -1.76 13.37
CA ALA A 139 8.58 -3.16 13.35
C ALA A 139 9.25 -3.95 12.21
N LEU A 140 9.47 -3.32 11.05
CA LEU A 140 10.18 -3.93 9.92
C LEU A 140 11.68 -4.07 10.22
N ASP A 141 12.30 -3.08 10.84
CA ASP A 141 13.72 -3.10 11.20
C ASP A 141 14.05 -4.09 12.33
N ASP A 142 13.03 -4.61 13.01
CA ASP A 142 13.16 -5.65 14.04
C ASP A 142 13.21 -7.06 13.41
N ASP A 143 14.26 -7.32 12.64
CA ASP A 143 14.64 -8.63 12.11
C ASP A 143 13.58 -9.29 11.20
N VAL A 144 12.83 -8.50 10.44
CA VAL A 144 11.79 -9.00 9.54
C VAL A 144 12.39 -9.58 8.27
N HIS A 145 12.00 -10.80 7.92
CA HIS A 145 12.31 -11.48 6.66
C HIS A 145 11.42 -10.98 5.52
N CYS A 146 10.12 -10.92 5.76
CA CYS A 146 9.14 -10.38 4.83
C CYS A 146 7.87 -9.94 5.56
N LEU A 147 7.07 -9.10 4.87
CA LEU A 147 5.75 -8.70 5.34
C LEU A 147 4.67 -9.46 4.57
N VAL A 148 3.62 -9.88 5.26
CA VAL A 148 2.43 -10.50 4.66
C VAL A 148 1.20 -9.68 5.03
N THR A 149 0.34 -9.42 4.06
CA THR A 149 -0.96 -8.79 4.32
C THR A 149 -1.99 -9.14 3.25
N PHE A 150 -3.26 -8.91 3.54
CA PHE A 150 -4.29 -8.99 2.50
C PHE A 150 -4.24 -7.73 1.62
N ASN A 151 -4.58 -6.57 2.19
CA ASN A 151 -4.71 -5.32 1.44
C ASN A 151 -4.26 -4.07 2.23
N SER A 152 -3.39 -4.22 3.23
CA SER A 152 -2.89 -3.08 3.99
C SER A 152 -1.83 -2.30 3.23
N ASN A 153 -1.86 -0.98 3.31
CA ASN A 153 -0.80 -0.10 2.79
C ASN A 153 0.59 -0.43 3.33
N SER A 154 0.67 -1.14 4.45
CA SER A 154 1.95 -1.59 5.02
C SER A 154 2.83 -2.32 4.00
N ALA A 155 2.25 -3.03 3.01
CA ALA A 155 3.05 -3.68 1.97
C ALA A 155 3.67 -2.67 1.00
N THR A 156 2.95 -1.61 0.64
CA THR A 156 3.50 -0.51 -0.19
C THR A 156 4.67 0.17 0.51
N GLU A 157 4.49 0.51 1.79
CA GLU A 157 5.54 1.12 2.61
C GLU A 157 6.72 0.16 2.82
N ALA A 158 6.47 -1.13 3.09
CA ALA A 158 7.51 -2.13 3.25
C ALA A 158 8.38 -2.25 1.99
N VAL A 159 7.78 -2.30 0.80
CA VAL A 159 8.53 -2.30 -0.47
C VAL A 159 9.41 -1.04 -0.59
N MET A 160 8.88 0.13 -0.26
CA MET A 160 9.66 1.38 -0.28
C MET A 160 10.82 1.36 0.72
N TYR A 161 10.64 0.74 1.88
CA TYR A 161 11.70 0.53 2.88
C TYR A 161 12.67 -0.61 2.54
N GLY A 162 12.47 -1.30 1.42
CA GLY A 162 13.32 -2.39 0.95
C GLY A 162 13.01 -3.75 1.60
N TYR A 163 11.78 -3.97 2.07
CA TYR A 163 11.35 -5.27 2.58
C TYR A 163 10.44 -5.99 1.58
N PRO A 164 10.75 -7.25 1.23
CA PRO A 164 9.89 -8.04 0.37
C PRO A 164 8.54 -8.29 1.04
N SER A 165 7.49 -8.32 0.24
CA SER A 165 6.14 -8.42 0.78
C SER A 165 5.29 -9.40 -0.02
N PHE A 166 4.28 -9.95 0.67
CA PHE A 166 3.23 -10.80 0.10
C PHE A 166 1.89 -10.08 0.26
N THR A 167 1.21 -9.86 -0.86
CA THR A 167 -0.10 -9.18 -0.88
C THR A 167 -1.15 -10.14 -1.41
N LEU A 168 -2.04 -10.62 -0.52
CA LEU A 168 -2.97 -11.70 -0.86
C LEU A 168 -4.24 -11.22 -1.55
N SER A 169 -4.49 -9.91 -1.55
CA SER A 169 -5.57 -9.32 -2.35
C SER A 169 -5.15 -9.21 -3.81
N PRO A 170 -6.00 -9.65 -4.78
CA PRO A 170 -5.69 -9.59 -6.21
C PRO A 170 -5.56 -8.17 -6.74
N THR A 171 -6.09 -7.17 -6.03
CA THR A 171 -6.11 -5.76 -6.46
C THR A 171 -5.23 -4.86 -5.59
N HIS A 172 -4.26 -5.43 -4.88
CA HIS A 172 -3.38 -4.63 -4.03
C HIS A 172 -2.44 -3.74 -4.87
N ALA A 173 -2.25 -2.49 -4.46
CA ALA A 173 -1.41 -1.53 -5.18
C ALA A 173 0.06 -1.97 -5.34
N ALA A 174 0.57 -2.76 -4.40
CA ALA A 174 1.92 -3.32 -4.48
C ALA A 174 2.00 -4.67 -5.23
N SER A 175 0.89 -5.21 -5.77
CA SER A 175 0.90 -6.50 -6.48
C SER A 175 1.96 -6.60 -7.58
N PRO A 176 2.27 -5.53 -8.37
CA PRO A 176 3.30 -5.61 -9.39
C PRO A 176 4.72 -5.87 -8.86
N VAL A 177 4.97 -5.57 -7.61
CA VAL A 177 6.30 -5.64 -6.96
C VAL A 177 6.32 -6.55 -5.73
N THR A 178 5.29 -7.37 -5.55
CA THR A 178 5.15 -8.33 -4.43
C THR A 178 4.79 -9.71 -4.95
N SER A 179 4.74 -10.70 -4.08
CA SER A 179 4.24 -12.04 -4.39
C SER A 179 2.85 -12.26 -3.78
N GLN A 180 2.07 -13.13 -4.38
CA GLN A 180 0.81 -13.65 -3.80
C GLN A 180 0.94 -15.12 -3.37
N ASP A 181 2.02 -15.78 -3.76
CA ASP A 181 2.27 -17.20 -3.52
C ASP A 181 3.07 -17.41 -2.24
N LEU A 182 2.38 -17.74 -1.14
CA LEU A 182 2.99 -18.02 0.16
C LEU A 182 3.92 -19.22 0.16
N SER A 183 3.87 -20.10 -0.85
CA SER A 183 4.84 -21.20 -0.97
C SER A 183 6.27 -20.69 -1.20
N LYS A 184 6.42 -19.43 -1.60
CA LYS A 184 7.70 -18.76 -1.82
C LYS A 184 8.19 -17.95 -0.61
N ILE A 185 7.60 -18.18 0.57
CA ILE A 185 7.89 -17.36 1.76
C ILE A 185 9.37 -17.37 2.15
N GLU A 186 10.10 -18.48 1.92
CA GLU A 186 11.54 -18.59 2.16
C GLU A 186 12.41 -17.93 1.07
N THR A 187 11.85 -17.75 -0.12
CA THR A 187 12.51 -17.13 -1.26
C THR A 187 11.66 -16.00 -1.82
N PRO A 188 11.45 -14.92 -1.05
CA PRO A 188 10.58 -13.83 -1.46
C PRO A 188 11.01 -13.22 -2.80
N PHE A 189 10.07 -12.65 -3.50
CA PHE A 189 10.33 -11.90 -4.72
C PHE A 189 11.04 -10.57 -4.39
N TYR A 190 12.17 -10.35 -5.05
CA TYR A 190 12.95 -9.12 -4.98
C TYR A 190 13.00 -8.49 -6.37
N PRO A 191 12.01 -7.67 -6.75
CA PRO A 191 12.03 -6.95 -8.02
C PRO A 191 13.29 -6.14 -8.21
N ASP A 192 13.73 -5.97 -9.46
CA ASP A 192 14.82 -5.05 -9.75
C ASP A 192 14.43 -3.58 -9.48
N LYS A 193 15.45 -2.72 -9.39
CA LYS A 193 15.25 -1.31 -9.06
C LYS A 193 14.41 -0.57 -10.09
N ASP A 194 14.54 -0.93 -11.36
CA ASP A 194 13.82 -0.27 -12.46
C ASP A 194 12.33 -0.59 -12.38
N LEU A 195 11.97 -1.83 -12.05
CA LEU A 195 10.58 -2.22 -11.85
C LEU A 195 9.98 -1.51 -10.63
N VAL A 196 10.70 -1.46 -9.50
CA VAL A 196 10.23 -0.76 -8.30
C VAL A 196 10.05 0.74 -8.57
N TYR A 197 11.00 1.34 -9.32
CA TYR A 197 10.91 2.76 -9.68
C TYR A 197 9.73 3.04 -10.61
N ALA A 198 9.53 2.22 -11.64
CA ALA A 198 8.40 2.34 -12.56
C ALA A 198 7.05 2.16 -11.82
N TRP A 199 6.98 1.22 -10.89
CA TRP A 199 5.82 1.04 -10.01
C TRP A 199 5.56 2.29 -9.14
N ALA A 200 6.58 2.86 -8.52
CA ALA A 200 6.43 4.06 -7.71
C ALA A 200 5.96 5.27 -8.56
N CYS A 201 6.45 5.40 -9.78
CA CYS A 201 5.96 6.40 -10.73
C CYS A 201 4.47 6.18 -11.07
N HIS A 202 4.08 4.93 -11.35
CA HIS A 202 2.67 4.59 -11.58
C HIS A 202 1.79 4.96 -10.39
N LEU A 203 2.18 4.62 -9.16
CA LEU A 203 1.43 4.97 -7.97
C LEU A 203 1.29 6.48 -7.77
N ALA A 204 2.35 7.24 -8.05
CA ALA A 204 2.34 8.71 -7.92
C ALA A 204 1.29 9.37 -8.84
N TYR A 205 0.99 8.77 -9.98
CA TYR A 205 -0.07 9.22 -10.90
C TYR A 205 -1.49 8.88 -10.43
N GLY A 206 -1.62 8.03 -9.42
CA GLY A 206 -2.87 7.79 -8.70
C GLY A 206 -2.97 8.55 -7.37
N GLN A 207 -2.00 9.41 -7.02
CA GLN A 207 -1.99 10.18 -5.79
C GLN A 207 -2.22 11.66 -6.08
N PHE A 208 -3.27 12.23 -5.51
CA PHE A 208 -3.69 13.60 -5.79
C PHE A 208 -3.81 14.41 -4.51
N HIS A 209 -3.25 15.62 -4.56
CA HIS A 209 -3.51 16.63 -3.55
C HIS A 209 -4.96 17.14 -3.65
N ILE A 210 -5.53 17.56 -2.54
CA ILE A 210 -6.93 18.03 -2.53
C ILE A 210 -7.17 19.20 -3.50
N ASN A 211 -6.16 20.02 -3.75
CA ASN A 211 -6.26 21.13 -4.70
C ASN A 211 -6.35 20.64 -6.15
N GLU A 212 -5.69 19.52 -6.49
CA GLU A 212 -5.80 18.90 -7.82
C GLU A 212 -7.18 18.31 -8.08
N LEU A 213 -7.89 17.92 -7.00
CA LEU A 213 -9.30 17.53 -7.10
C LEU A 213 -10.21 18.75 -7.30
N LYS A 214 -9.90 19.86 -6.63
CA LYS A 214 -10.72 21.08 -6.70
C LYS A 214 -10.60 21.80 -8.06
N ASP A 215 -9.42 21.81 -8.65
CA ASP A 215 -9.14 22.51 -9.91
C ASP A 215 -9.33 21.65 -11.16
N GLY A 216 -9.66 20.36 -10.98
CA GLY A 216 -9.88 19.41 -12.06
C GLY A 216 -8.61 18.82 -12.67
N SER A 217 -7.42 19.11 -12.12
CA SER A 217 -6.16 18.54 -12.61
C SER A 217 -6.13 17.02 -12.46
N ALA A 218 -6.65 16.51 -11.33
CA ALA A 218 -6.76 15.05 -11.12
C ALA A 218 -7.59 14.38 -12.22
N TRP A 219 -8.72 14.99 -12.60
CA TRP A 219 -9.56 14.50 -13.70
C TRP A 219 -8.82 14.42 -15.03
N ARG A 220 -8.09 15.48 -15.38
CA ARG A 220 -7.30 15.50 -16.63
C ARG A 220 -6.25 14.39 -16.66
N ILE A 221 -5.49 14.27 -15.56
CA ILE A 221 -4.42 13.24 -15.42
C ILE A 221 -4.98 11.82 -15.53
N LEU A 222 -6.15 11.57 -14.96
CA LEU A 222 -6.78 10.24 -15.01
C LEU A 222 -7.35 9.90 -16.39
N ASN A 223 -7.54 10.89 -17.26
CA ASN A 223 -8.07 10.70 -18.61
C ASN A 223 -6.99 10.78 -19.71
N GLU A 224 -5.75 11.04 -19.38
CA GLU A 224 -4.58 10.92 -20.27
C GLU A 224 -4.12 9.45 -20.39
#